data_3bfd32edd427c38c20b2daa0ebd153b2
#
_entry.id   3bfd32edd427c38c20b2daa0ebd153b2
#
_cell.length_a   1.000
_cell.length_b   1.000
_cell.length_c   1.000
_cell.angle_alpha   90.00
_cell.angle_beta   90.00
_cell.angle_gamma   90.00
#
_symmetry.space_group_name_H-M   'P 1'
#
loop_
_entity.id
_entity.type
_entity.pdbx_description
1 polymer ?
#
loop_
_entity_poly.entity_id
_entity_poly.type
_entity_poly.pdbx_seq_one_letter_code
_entity_poly.pdbx_strand_id
1 'polypeptide(L)'
;MFITHIKKWRNRKDGLDDNLYVGYTYYRLSEAFRDAEGRPRNRVVMGLGELTGLSKAERNELDDLLTVMIDRGEMVLSTNVQVQELALHYYNLYCESRLKAQEAAKAQSRLREAARLEAERCRKEMVMVKLSSLRQKTARTVGAENICLDTVK
;
A
#
# COMPACT_ATOMS: atom_id res chain seq x y z
N MET A 1 17.77 5.50 7.95
CA MET A 1 16.94 6.04 6.83
C MET A 1 17.68 7.14 6.10
N PHE A 2 17.19 7.67 4.99
CA PHE A 2 17.86 8.77 4.26
C PHE A 2 16.86 9.50 3.34
N ILE A 3 17.06 10.80 3.18
CA ILE A 3 16.23 11.62 2.30
C ILE A 3 16.76 11.55 0.87
N THR A 4 15.91 11.12 -0.06
CA THR A 4 16.18 11.14 -1.50
C THR A 4 15.36 12.23 -2.18
N HIS A 5 15.86 12.73 -3.30
CA HIS A 5 15.13 13.73 -4.08
C HIS A 5 14.93 13.25 -5.52
N ILE A 6 13.80 13.66 -6.10
CA ILE A 6 13.48 13.42 -7.50
C ILE A 6 13.11 14.75 -8.13
N LYS A 7 13.71 15.04 -9.28
CA LYS A 7 13.27 16.15 -10.12
C LYS A 7 12.05 15.72 -10.91
N LYS A 8 10.96 16.45 -10.79
CA LYS A 8 9.75 16.27 -11.57
C LYS A 8 9.48 17.52 -12.40
N TRP A 9 8.88 17.31 -13.54
CA TRP A 9 8.46 18.37 -14.45
C TRP A 9 6.94 18.42 -14.47
N ARG A 10 6.37 19.59 -14.26
CA ARG A 10 4.93 19.82 -14.32
C ARG A 10 4.64 20.75 -15.47
N ASN A 11 3.70 20.38 -16.32
CA ASN A 11 3.19 21.27 -17.33
C ASN A 11 2.35 22.36 -16.65
N ARG A 12 2.71 23.63 -16.85
CA ARG A 12 1.97 24.76 -16.31
C ARG A 12 0.80 25.06 -17.26
N LYS A 13 -0.42 24.81 -16.80
CA LYS A 13 -1.65 25.12 -17.54
C LYS A 13 -2.11 26.55 -17.27
N ASP A 14 -1.29 27.53 -17.50
CA ASP A 14 -1.65 28.94 -17.27
C ASP A 14 -2.15 29.65 -18.54
N GLY A 15 -2.64 28.91 -19.53
CA GLY A 15 -3.47 29.43 -20.62
C GLY A 15 -2.82 30.31 -21.67
N LEU A 16 -1.53 30.66 -21.54
CA LEU A 16 -0.83 31.57 -22.47
C LEU A 16 0.30 30.92 -23.26
N ASP A 17 0.93 29.87 -22.75
CA ASP A 17 1.97 29.12 -23.48
C ASP A 17 1.86 27.64 -23.12
N ASP A 18 1.48 26.81 -24.08
CA ASP A 18 1.19 25.37 -23.90
C ASP A 18 2.39 24.48 -23.53
N ASN A 19 3.61 25.01 -23.43
CA ASN A 19 4.83 24.22 -23.31
C ASN A 19 5.77 24.65 -22.17
N LEU A 20 5.33 25.42 -21.18
CA LEU A 20 6.19 25.79 -20.07
C LEU A 20 6.26 24.69 -19.01
N TYR A 21 7.32 23.88 -19.04
CA TYR A 21 7.60 22.89 -18.02
C TYR A 21 8.32 23.54 -16.85
N VAL A 22 7.70 23.51 -15.67
CA VAL A 22 8.34 23.95 -14.43
C VAL A 22 8.89 22.72 -13.71
N GLY A 23 10.21 22.69 -13.52
CA GLY A 23 10.88 21.65 -12.74
C GLY A 23 10.72 21.93 -11.24
N TYR A 24 10.30 20.93 -10.49
CA TYR A 24 10.29 20.98 -9.03
C TYR A 24 11.00 19.76 -8.44
N THR A 25 11.60 19.94 -7.26
CA THR A 25 12.30 18.89 -6.55
C THR A 25 11.40 18.34 -5.47
N TYR A 26 11.08 17.06 -5.57
CA TYR A 26 10.28 16.33 -4.60
C TYR A 26 11.17 15.45 -3.72
N TYR A 27 11.03 15.58 -2.42
CA TYR A 27 11.80 14.83 -1.44
C TYR A 27 11.02 13.64 -0.89
N ARG A 28 11.72 12.56 -0.58
CA ARG A 28 11.18 11.32 -0.03
C ARG A 28 12.10 10.77 1.03
N LEU A 29 11.54 10.29 2.12
CA LEU A 29 12.24 9.47 3.09
C LEU A 29 12.29 8.04 2.58
N SER A 30 13.48 7.48 2.49
CA SER A 30 13.73 6.15 1.97
C SER A 30 14.51 5.32 2.98
N GLU A 31 14.31 4.02 2.96
CA GLU A 31 15.01 3.04 3.77
C GLU A 31 15.76 2.06 2.86
N ALA A 32 17.01 1.78 3.20
CA ALA A 32 17.76 0.72 2.56
C ALA A 32 17.45 -0.61 3.22
N PHE A 33 17.18 -1.64 2.43
CA PHE A 33 16.99 -3.02 2.91
C PHE A 33 17.64 -4.01 1.94
N ARG A 34 17.78 -5.25 2.36
CA ARG A 34 18.22 -6.34 1.48
C ARG A 34 17.03 -7.22 1.10
N ASP A 35 16.91 -7.54 -0.18
CA ASP A 35 15.90 -8.49 -0.66
C ASP A 35 16.25 -9.93 -0.24
N ALA A 36 15.39 -10.89 -0.59
CA ALA A 36 15.60 -12.31 -0.28
C ALA A 36 16.89 -12.88 -0.90
N GLU A 37 17.38 -12.26 -1.98
CA GLU A 37 18.63 -12.62 -2.65
C GLU A 37 19.85 -11.87 -2.07
N GLY A 38 19.67 -11.08 -1.00
CA GLY A 38 20.73 -10.31 -0.36
C GLY A 38 21.12 -9.03 -1.11
N ARG A 39 20.42 -8.63 -2.17
CA ARG A 39 20.72 -7.43 -2.96
C ARG A 39 20.23 -6.19 -2.25
N PRO A 40 21.02 -5.10 -2.26
CA PRO A 40 20.58 -3.84 -1.67
C PRO A 40 19.42 -3.24 -2.47
N ARG A 41 18.34 -2.88 -1.80
CA ARG A 41 17.15 -2.23 -2.34
C ARG A 41 16.78 -1.05 -1.49
N ASN A 42 16.11 -0.08 -2.10
CA ASN A 42 15.57 1.07 -1.40
C ASN A 42 14.04 1.04 -1.50
N ARG A 43 13.39 1.25 -0.37
CA ARG A 43 11.94 1.42 -0.36
C ARG A 43 11.60 2.83 0.16
N VAL A 44 10.61 3.44 -0.46
CA VAL A 44 10.09 4.73 -0.01
C VAL A 44 9.22 4.50 1.21
N VAL A 45 9.56 5.16 2.31
CA VAL A 45 8.80 5.12 3.56
C VAL A 45 7.66 6.13 3.51
N MET A 46 7.99 7.38 3.11
CA MET A 46 6.99 8.44 2.97
C MET A 46 7.47 9.55 2.02
N GLY A 47 6.51 10.32 1.49
CA GLY A 47 6.80 11.53 0.75
C GLY A 47 6.91 12.73 1.67
N LEU A 48 7.95 13.53 1.49
CA LEU A 48 8.17 14.78 2.25
C LEU A 48 7.72 16.02 1.45
N GLY A 49 7.31 15.84 0.19
CA GLY A 49 6.91 16.96 -0.66
C GLY A 49 8.08 17.81 -1.13
N GLU A 50 7.81 19.09 -1.33
CA GLU A 50 8.80 20.09 -1.69
C GLU A 50 9.34 20.74 -0.40
N LEU A 51 10.58 20.42 -0.03
CA LEU A 51 11.26 21.08 1.10
C LEU A 51 11.87 22.42 0.64
N THR A 52 10.99 23.30 0.12
CA THR A 52 11.40 24.64 -0.32
C THR A 52 11.72 25.51 0.89
N GLY A 53 12.85 26.18 0.84
CA GLY A 53 13.30 27.05 1.93
C GLY A 53 14.27 26.41 2.92
N LEU A 54 14.45 25.10 2.92
CA LEU A 54 15.45 24.45 3.73
C LEU A 54 16.82 24.39 3.03
N SER A 55 17.86 24.77 3.72
CA SER A 55 19.25 24.58 3.30
C SER A 55 19.60 23.08 3.27
N LYS A 56 20.75 22.76 2.68
CA LYS A 56 21.25 21.37 2.68
C LYS A 56 21.53 20.86 4.10
N ALA A 57 22.06 21.72 4.98
CA ALA A 57 22.35 21.37 6.37
C ALA A 57 21.07 21.05 7.14
N GLU A 58 20.05 21.88 7.01
CA GLU A 58 18.74 21.67 7.65
C GLU A 58 18.03 20.40 7.14
N ARG A 59 18.18 20.06 5.86
CA ARG A 59 17.65 18.78 5.34
C ARG A 59 18.36 17.56 5.91
N ASN A 60 19.68 17.65 6.10
CA ASN A 60 20.42 16.55 6.75
C ASN A 60 20.01 16.42 8.22
N GLU A 61 19.85 17.54 8.93
CA GLU A 61 19.35 17.54 10.31
C GLU A 61 17.94 16.95 10.41
N LEU A 62 17.05 17.29 9.48
CA LEU A 62 15.72 16.71 9.39
C LEU A 62 15.77 15.18 9.16
N ASP A 63 16.71 14.70 8.33
CA ASP A 63 16.92 13.28 8.08
C ASP A 63 17.37 12.55 9.33
N ASP A 64 18.33 13.10 10.05
CA ASP A 64 18.84 12.54 11.29
C ASP A 64 17.75 12.47 12.37
N LEU A 65 16.97 13.55 12.54
CA LEU A 65 15.85 13.61 13.49
C LEU A 65 14.78 12.56 13.15
N LEU A 66 14.33 12.51 11.89
CA LEU A 66 13.34 11.53 11.46
C LEU A 66 13.83 10.09 11.62
N THR A 67 15.12 9.85 11.34
CA THR A 67 15.71 8.53 11.50
C THR A 67 15.66 8.09 12.97
N VAL A 68 16.09 8.96 13.91
CA VAL A 68 16.06 8.62 15.33
C VAL A 68 14.62 8.44 15.84
N MET A 69 13.71 9.34 15.47
CA MET A 69 12.31 9.27 15.90
C MET A 69 11.62 7.99 15.39
N ILE A 70 11.87 7.59 14.15
CA ILE A 70 11.23 6.41 13.55
C ILE A 70 11.87 5.11 14.03
N ASP A 71 13.21 5.04 14.12
CA ASP A 71 13.93 3.81 14.46
C ASP A 71 13.92 3.53 15.97
N ARG A 72 14.04 4.57 16.80
CA ARG A 72 14.11 4.43 18.25
C ARG A 72 12.84 4.82 18.98
N GLY A 73 11.95 5.59 18.34
CA GLY A 73 10.77 6.15 18.99
C GLY A 73 11.12 7.26 20.02
N GLU A 74 12.32 7.79 19.95
CA GLU A 74 12.79 8.82 20.87
C GLU A 74 12.63 10.21 20.25
N MET A 75 12.15 11.15 21.04
CA MET A 75 12.06 12.54 20.61
C MET A 75 13.42 13.22 20.87
N VAL A 76 14.08 13.65 19.82
CA VAL A 76 15.30 14.43 19.88
C VAL A 76 14.96 15.90 19.64
N LEU A 77 15.52 16.78 20.47
CA LEU A 77 15.33 18.21 20.31
C LEU A 77 16.43 18.79 19.42
N SER A 78 16.00 19.56 18.43
CA SER A 78 16.89 20.35 17.58
C SER A 78 16.99 21.78 18.09
N THR A 79 18.12 22.43 17.83
CA THR A 79 18.28 23.88 18.06
C THR A 79 17.52 24.72 17.05
N ASN A 80 17.23 24.15 15.87
CA ASN A 80 16.44 24.80 14.82
C ASN A 80 14.95 24.45 14.98
N VAL A 81 14.20 25.40 15.49
CA VAL A 81 12.76 25.25 15.76
C VAL A 81 11.97 24.85 14.50
N GLN A 82 12.31 25.42 13.35
CA GLN A 82 11.62 25.11 12.08
C GLN A 82 11.83 23.65 11.65
N VAL A 83 13.05 23.15 11.76
CA VAL A 83 13.38 21.75 11.46
C VAL A 83 12.70 20.81 12.46
N GLN A 84 12.66 21.20 13.73
CA GLN A 84 11.97 20.45 14.79
C GLN A 84 10.47 20.30 14.52
N GLU A 85 9.79 21.39 14.18
CA GLU A 85 8.35 21.36 13.87
C GLU A 85 8.05 20.49 12.65
N LEU A 86 8.88 20.60 11.61
CA LEU A 86 8.75 19.75 10.43
C LEU A 86 8.99 18.27 10.74
N ALA A 87 10.00 17.95 11.56
CA ALA A 87 10.27 16.58 11.97
C ALA A 87 9.09 15.99 12.73
N LEU A 88 8.51 16.73 13.68
CA LEU A 88 7.31 16.33 14.42
C LEU A 88 6.10 16.12 13.49
N HIS A 89 5.89 17.05 12.56
CA HIS A 89 4.80 16.94 11.60
C HIS A 89 4.92 15.65 10.75
N TYR A 90 6.09 15.39 10.17
CA TYR A 90 6.30 14.19 9.36
C TYR A 90 6.28 12.90 10.19
N TYR A 91 6.77 12.94 11.41
CA TYR A 91 6.69 11.79 12.31
C TYR A 91 5.24 11.44 12.65
N ASN A 92 4.39 12.41 12.94
CA ASN A 92 2.97 12.20 13.17
C ASN A 92 2.27 11.60 11.94
N LEU A 93 2.54 12.13 10.74
CA LEU A 93 2.03 11.56 9.49
C LEU A 93 2.48 10.12 9.28
N TYR A 94 3.73 9.81 9.62
CA TYR A 94 4.25 8.44 9.57
C TYR A 94 3.50 7.51 10.51
N CYS A 95 3.30 7.92 11.77
CA CYS A 95 2.55 7.14 12.75
C CYS A 95 1.11 6.90 12.31
N GLU A 96 0.41 7.92 11.82
CA GLU A 96 -0.95 7.78 11.30
C GLU A 96 -1.02 6.81 10.10
N SER A 97 -0.09 6.94 9.15
CA SER A 97 -0.04 6.05 7.99
C SER A 97 0.18 4.60 8.39
N ARG A 98 1.02 4.37 9.39
CA ARG A 98 1.32 3.04 9.93
C ARG A 98 0.13 2.45 10.67
N LEU A 99 -0.60 3.24 11.45
CA LEU A 99 -1.83 2.81 12.12
C LEU A 99 -2.90 2.41 11.09
N LYS A 100 -3.14 3.25 10.09
CA LYS A 100 -4.07 2.95 8.99
C LYS A 100 -3.69 1.68 8.23
N ALA A 101 -2.39 1.48 7.97
CA ALA A 101 -1.90 0.26 7.32
C ALA A 101 -2.12 -0.99 8.19
N GLN A 102 -1.91 -0.89 9.51
CA GLN A 102 -2.18 -1.99 10.44
C GLN A 102 -3.67 -2.33 10.53
N GLU A 103 -4.53 -1.33 10.59
CA GLU A 103 -5.99 -1.52 10.60
C GLU A 103 -6.46 -2.18 9.30
N ALA A 104 -5.98 -1.72 8.16
CA ALA A 104 -6.28 -2.31 6.85
C ALA A 104 -5.80 -3.77 6.77
N ALA A 105 -4.60 -4.07 7.27
CA ALA A 105 -4.07 -5.44 7.32
C ALA A 105 -4.91 -6.35 8.22
N LYS A 106 -5.35 -5.85 9.40
CA LYS A 106 -6.25 -6.58 10.30
C LYS A 106 -7.61 -6.81 9.66
N ALA A 107 -8.18 -5.81 9.00
CA ALA A 107 -9.44 -5.96 8.27
C ALA A 107 -9.33 -6.99 7.15
N GLN A 108 -8.25 -6.95 6.38
CA GLN A 108 -8.00 -7.90 5.31
C GLN A 108 -7.81 -9.33 5.83
N SER A 109 -7.12 -9.52 6.97
CA SER A 109 -6.96 -10.84 7.59
C SER A 109 -8.31 -11.42 8.04
N ARG A 110 -9.18 -10.59 8.64
CA ARG A 110 -10.54 -11.00 9.03
C ARG A 110 -11.39 -11.42 7.83
N LEU A 111 -11.32 -10.66 6.72
CA LEU A 111 -12.02 -11.00 5.49
C LEU A 111 -11.53 -12.34 4.89
N ARG A 112 -10.22 -12.57 4.88
CA ARG A 112 -9.64 -13.83 4.41
C ARG A 112 -10.08 -15.02 5.29
N GLU A 113 -10.12 -14.82 6.59
CA GLU A 113 -10.57 -15.85 7.52
C GLU A 113 -12.06 -16.16 7.35
N ALA A 114 -12.90 -15.14 7.22
CA ALA A 114 -14.31 -15.30 6.93
C ALA A 114 -14.55 -16.05 5.61
N ALA A 115 -13.86 -15.65 4.54
CA ALA A 115 -13.94 -16.33 3.25
C ALA A 115 -13.47 -17.80 3.32
N ARG A 116 -12.43 -18.09 4.13
CA ARG A 116 -11.97 -19.46 4.35
C ARG A 116 -13.02 -20.30 5.07
N LEU A 117 -13.65 -19.76 6.13
CA LEU A 117 -14.71 -20.45 6.87
C LEU A 117 -15.94 -20.70 5.98
N GLU A 118 -16.31 -19.74 5.16
CA GLU A 118 -17.40 -19.88 4.22
C GLU A 118 -17.11 -20.94 3.14
N ALA A 119 -15.91 -20.95 2.59
CA ALA A 119 -15.48 -21.99 1.65
C ALA A 119 -15.46 -23.39 2.30
N GLU A 120 -15.06 -23.49 3.56
CA GLU A 120 -15.09 -24.75 4.32
C GLU A 120 -16.53 -25.21 4.60
N ARG A 121 -17.44 -24.27 4.91
CA ARG A 121 -18.87 -24.54 5.06
C ARG A 121 -19.48 -25.04 3.75
N CYS A 122 -19.25 -24.35 2.64
CA CYS A 122 -19.70 -24.81 1.32
C CYS A 122 -19.14 -26.19 0.97
N ARG A 123 -17.89 -26.48 1.34
CA ARG A 123 -17.28 -27.79 1.10
C ARG A 123 -17.95 -28.90 1.91
N LYS A 124 -18.39 -28.62 3.14
CA LYS A 124 -19.14 -29.58 3.98
C LYS A 124 -20.58 -29.81 3.49
N GLU A 125 -21.16 -28.77 2.85
CA GLU A 125 -22.50 -28.85 2.27
C GLU A 125 -22.49 -29.49 0.87
N MET A 126 -21.34 -29.69 0.24
CA MET A 126 -21.23 -30.42 -1.02
C MET A 126 -21.48 -31.91 -0.80
N VAL A 127 -22.64 -32.39 -1.22
CA VAL A 127 -22.95 -33.79 -1.29
C VAL A 127 -22.21 -34.44 -2.46
N MET A 128 -21.36 -35.42 -2.17
CA MET A 128 -20.72 -36.25 -3.19
C MET A 128 -21.76 -37.14 -3.86
N VAL A 129 -22.21 -36.73 -5.03
CA VAL A 129 -23.14 -37.54 -5.84
C VAL A 129 -22.30 -38.42 -6.77
N LYS A 130 -22.47 -39.73 -6.72
CA LYS A 130 -21.86 -40.67 -7.68
C LYS A 130 -22.51 -40.45 -9.04
N LEU A 131 -21.75 -40.00 -10.02
CA LEU A 131 -22.22 -39.77 -11.40
C LEU A 131 -22.91 -41.02 -11.99
N SER A 132 -22.52 -42.23 -11.56
CA SER A 132 -23.13 -43.49 -11.96
C SER A 132 -24.58 -43.68 -11.42
N SER A 133 -25.01 -42.92 -10.42
CA SER A 133 -26.37 -42.93 -9.92
C SER A 133 -27.30 -41.92 -10.58
N LEU A 134 -26.76 -41.05 -11.44
CA LEU A 134 -27.56 -40.10 -12.21
C LEU A 134 -28.11 -40.78 -13.46
N ARG A 135 -29.42 -40.94 -13.54
CA ARG A 135 -30.11 -41.38 -14.76
C ARG A 135 -30.72 -40.19 -15.47
N GLN A 136 -30.33 -40.01 -16.74
CA GLN A 136 -30.92 -38.99 -17.58
C GLN A 136 -32.35 -39.49 -17.97
N LYS A 137 -33.40 -38.87 -17.45
CA LYS A 137 -34.81 -39.26 -17.74
C LYS A 137 -35.30 -38.73 -19.08
N THR A 138 -34.88 -37.60 -19.55
CA THR A 138 -35.25 -37.05 -20.84
C THR A 138 -34.20 -36.07 -21.35
N ALA A 139 -33.70 -36.29 -22.54
CA ALA A 139 -32.91 -35.30 -23.27
C ALA A 139 -33.86 -34.54 -24.21
N ARG A 140 -34.41 -33.43 -23.77
CA ARG A 140 -34.96 -32.42 -24.67
C ARG A 140 -33.88 -31.39 -24.94
N THR A 141 -33.40 -31.35 -26.13
CA THR A 141 -32.57 -30.24 -26.63
C THR A 141 -33.43 -29.00 -26.70
N VAL A 142 -33.44 -28.24 -25.65
CA VAL A 142 -33.96 -26.87 -25.65
C VAL A 142 -32.73 -25.99 -25.50
N GLY A 143 -32.21 -25.48 -26.59
CA GLY A 143 -31.13 -24.53 -26.66
C GLY A 143 -29.95 -24.80 -25.68
N ALA A 144 -28.74 -24.43 -25.98
CA ALA A 144 -27.52 -24.78 -25.26
C ALA A 144 -27.44 -24.36 -23.77
N GLU A 145 -28.55 -23.98 -23.11
CA GLU A 145 -28.51 -23.31 -21.82
C GLU A 145 -29.20 -24.03 -20.65
N ASN A 146 -29.92 -25.11 -20.84
CA ASN A 146 -30.65 -25.78 -19.75
C ASN A 146 -30.49 -27.30 -19.76
N ILE A 147 -29.56 -27.80 -19.01
CA ILE A 147 -29.48 -29.21 -18.62
C ILE A 147 -30.22 -29.35 -17.30
N CYS A 148 -31.49 -29.83 -17.31
CA CYS A 148 -32.18 -30.21 -16.12
C CYS A 148 -31.80 -31.64 -15.73
N LEU A 149 -31.12 -31.79 -14.60
CA LEU A 149 -30.80 -33.08 -13.95
C LEU A 149 -31.90 -33.36 -12.93
N ASP A 150 -32.80 -34.32 -13.22
CA ASP A 150 -33.74 -34.85 -12.25
C ASP A 150 -33.02 -35.87 -11.36
N THR A 151 -32.91 -35.57 -10.08
CA THR A 151 -32.44 -36.53 -9.07
C THR A 151 -33.55 -37.58 -8.76
N VAL A 152 -33.23 -38.80 -9.01
CA VAL A 152 -34.11 -39.93 -8.62
C VAL A 152 -33.98 -40.21 -7.12
N LYS A 153 -35.12 -40.31 -6.44
CA LYS A 153 -35.22 -40.79 -5.05
C LYS A 153 -34.79 -42.25 -4.92
#